data_3794dde6583dd34f8c85125de15489c8
#
_entry.id   3794dde6583dd34f8c85125de15489c8
#
_cell.length_a   1.000
_cell.length_b   1.000
_cell.length_c   1.000
_cell.angle_alpha   90.00
_cell.angle_beta   90.00
_cell.angle_gamma   90.00
#
_symmetry.space_group_name_H-M   'P 1'
#
loop_
_entity.id
_entity.type
_entity.pdbx_description
1 polymer ?
#
loop_
_entity_poly.entity_id
_entity_poly.type
_entity_poly.pdbx_seq_one_letter_code
_entity_poly.pdbx_strand_id
1 'polypeptide(L)'
;MFYKGIKVLSLFFIDEVDHYRKYDESGNPVNGIFADMFEQEYEDVLQNLQLKIGEDDYLKYLQSISAEKTHAGYFSIDKKGRMINSKIKRSETSSDDVDAYDLIMKNKELLLDRNPQKSPVRFIFSHSALREGWDNPNVFQICTLKQSSS
;
A
#
# COMPACT_ATOMS: atom_id res chain seq x y z
N MET A 1 4.76 16.29 -10.77
CA MET A 1 4.11 16.52 -9.48
C MET A 1 5.07 16.72 -8.34
N PHE A 2 6.17 16.00 -8.28
CA PHE A 2 7.21 16.19 -7.25
C PHE A 2 7.67 17.64 -7.12
N TYR A 3 8.04 18.29 -8.22
CA TYR A 3 8.49 19.70 -8.24
C TYR A 3 7.39 20.72 -7.90
N LYS A 4 6.13 20.33 -7.98
CA LYS A 4 4.99 21.14 -7.54
C LYS A 4 4.65 20.98 -6.05
N GLY A 5 5.40 20.17 -5.35
CA GLY A 5 5.16 19.91 -3.94
C GLY A 5 3.98 18.97 -3.65
N ILE A 6 3.57 18.16 -4.61
CA ILE A 6 2.44 17.23 -4.47
C ILE A 6 2.97 15.81 -4.34
N LYS A 7 2.59 15.14 -3.26
CA LYS A 7 2.82 13.70 -3.09
C LYS A 7 1.71 12.92 -3.79
N VAL A 8 2.09 12.00 -4.66
CA VAL A 8 1.18 11.12 -5.37
C VAL A 8 1.12 9.77 -4.64
N LEU A 9 -0.09 9.29 -4.39
CA LEU A 9 -0.36 7.96 -3.87
C LEU A 9 -0.90 7.08 -4.99
N SER A 10 -0.45 5.83 -5.03
CA SER A 10 -0.98 4.77 -5.90
C SER A 10 -1.67 3.72 -5.06
N LEU A 11 -2.82 3.26 -5.51
CA LEU A 11 -3.67 2.32 -4.79
C LEU A 11 -3.80 1.02 -5.58
N PHE A 12 -3.49 -0.09 -4.92
CA PHE A 12 -3.63 -1.44 -5.46
C PHE A 12 -4.74 -2.18 -4.72
N PHE A 13 -5.77 -2.58 -5.42
CA PHE A 13 -6.79 -3.47 -4.89
C PHE A 13 -6.48 -4.92 -5.21
N ILE A 14 -6.49 -5.77 -4.19
CA ILE A 14 -6.26 -7.21 -4.29
C ILE A 14 -7.43 -7.99 -3.70
N ASP A 15 -7.61 -9.24 -4.13
CA ASP A 15 -8.71 -10.07 -3.68
C ASP A 15 -8.39 -10.84 -2.37
N GLU A 16 -7.13 -11.21 -2.16
CA GLU A 16 -6.70 -12.00 -1.02
C GLU A 16 -5.57 -11.30 -0.25
N VAL A 17 -5.78 -11.04 1.03
CA VAL A 17 -4.80 -10.38 1.89
C VAL A 17 -3.49 -11.17 1.99
N ASP A 18 -3.56 -12.51 1.93
CA ASP A 18 -2.39 -13.39 1.98
C ASP A 18 -1.43 -13.17 0.80
N HIS A 19 -1.91 -12.64 -0.32
CA HIS A 19 -1.03 -12.24 -1.43
C HIS A 19 -0.17 -11.02 -1.11
N TYR A 20 -0.54 -10.23 -0.13
CA TYR A 20 0.24 -9.10 0.34
C TYR A 20 0.98 -9.38 1.64
N ARG A 21 0.29 -9.94 2.64
CA ARG A 21 0.83 -10.21 3.97
C ARG A 21 0.35 -11.56 4.49
N LYS A 22 1.30 -12.39 4.87
CA LYS A 22 1.10 -13.67 5.55
C LYS A 22 1.64 -13.62 6.96
N TYR A 23 1.37 -14.66 7.72
CA TYR A 23 1.93 -14.83 9.06
C TYR A 23 2.52 -16.24 9.16
N ASP A 24 3.74 -16.33 9.68
CA ASP A 24 4.42 -17.60 9.91
C ASP A 24 3.80 -18.37 11.10
N GLU A 25 4.33 -19.56 11.38
CA GLU A 25 3.86 -20.41 12.49
C GLU A 25 3.98 -19.73 13.86
N SER A 26 4.92 -18.80 14.01
CA SER A 26 5.12 -17.99 15.22
C SER A 26 4.24 -16.73 15.26
N GLY A 27 3.48 -16.45 14.20
CA GLY A 27 2.63 -15.29 14.07
C GLY A 27 3.35 -14.01 13.61
N ASN A 28 4.60 -14.11 13.14
CA ASN A 28 5.32 -12.95 12.60
C ASN A 28 4.84 -12.63 11.19
N PRO A 29 4.73 -11.34 10.83
CA PRO A 29 4.35 -10.95 9.49
C PRO A 29 5.46 -11.26 8.47
N VAL A 30 5.07 -11.86 7.36
CA VAL A 30 5.94 -12.11 6.20
C VAL A 30 5.26 -11.61 4.93
N ASN A 31 6.04 -11.24 3.92
CA ASN A 31 5.49 -10.78 2.66
C ASN A 31 4.70 -11.87 1.96
N GLY A 32 3.58 -11.50 1.35
CA GLY A 32 2.93 -12.31 0.34
C GLY A 32 3.55 -12.08 -1.04
N ILE A 33 3.12 -12.85 -2.02
CA ILE A 33 3.69 -12.83 -3.38
C ILE A 33 3.64 -11.44 -4.04
N PHE A 34 2.58 -10.67 -3.83
CA PHE A 34 2.47 -9.33 -4.43
C PHE A 34 3.39 -8.32 -3.77
N ALA A 35 3.64 -8.42 -2.46
CA ALA A 35 4.61 -7.56 -1.80
C ALA A 35 6.04 -7.85 -2.28
N ASP A 36 6.42 -9.11 -2.40
CA ASP A 36 7.74 -9.50 -2.92
C ASP A 36 7.94 -9.06 -4.37
N MET A 37 6.96 -9.31 -5.24
CA MET A 37 7.00 -8.87 -6.64
C MET A 37 7.08 -7.35 -6.74
N PHE A 38 6.32 -6.63 -5.92
CA PHE A 38 6.33 -5.17 -5.92
C PHE A 38 7.72 -4.62 -5.55
N GLU A 39 8.32 -5.13 -4.48
CA GLU A 39 9.63 -4.68 -4.02
C GLU A 39 10.70 -4.92 -5.07
N GLN A 40 10.71 -6.10 -5.70
CA GLN A 40 11.64 -6.42 -6.79
C GLN A 40 11.46 -5.52 -8.00
N GLU A 41 10.25 -5.37 -8.49
CA GLU A 41 9.95 -4.52 -9.66
C GLU A 41 10.23 -3.04 -9.37
N TYR A 42 9.97 -2.59 -8.15
CA TYR A 42 10.28 -1.21 -7.74
C TYR A 42 11.78 -0.93 -7.81
N GLU A 43 12.61 -1.83 -7.30
CA GLU A 43 14.08 -1.70 -7.37
C GLU A 43 14.58 -1.72 -8.80
N ASP A 44 14.06 -2.61 -9.64
CA ASP A 44 14.42 -2.70 -11.06
C ASP A 44 14.07 -1.41 -11.81
N VAL A 45 12.90 -0.84 -11.54
CA VAL A 45 12.47 0.45 -12.11
C VAL A 45 13.39 1.58 -11.67
N LEU A 46 13.78 1.64 -10.39
CA LEU A 46 14.71 2.66 -9.90
C LEU A 46 16.07 2.59 -10.59
N GLN A 47 16.62 1.39 -10.74
CA GLN A 47 17.89 1.18 -11.45
C GLN A 47 17.79 1.65 -12.90
N ASN A 48 16.72 1.30 -13.58
CA ASN A 48 16.48 1.72 -14.97
C ASN A 48 16.30 3.24 -15.10
N LEU A 49 15.66 3.89 -14.14
CA LEU A 49 15.54 5.35 -14.10
C LEU A 49 16.89 6.01 -13.92
N GLN A 50 17.74 5.49 -13.03
CA GLN A 50 19.10 6.01 -12.84
C GLN A 50 19.93 5.96 -14.12
N LEU A 51 19.81 4.89 -14.89
CA LEU A 51 20.49 4.74 -16.19
C LEU A 51 20.00 5.74 -17.24
N LYS A 52 18.71 6.11 -17.20
CA LYS A 52 18.08 6.98 -18.21
C LYS A 52 18.22 8.47 -17.94
N ILE A 53 18.04 8.89 -16.69
CA ILE A 53 17.96 10.32 -16.33
C ILE A 53 19.17 10.82 -15.52
N GLY A 54 20.07 9.91 -15.12
CA GLY A 54 21.22 10.26 -14.30
C GLY A 54 20.83 10.74 -12.88
N GLU A 55 21.66 11.58 -12.30
CA GLU A 55 21.38 12.14 -10.96
C GLU A 55 20.42 13.32 -11.07
N ASP A 56 19.20 13.12 -10.52
CA ASP A 56 18.15 14.14 -10.38
C ASP A 56 17.63 14.17 -8.94
N ASP A 57 17.14 15.29 -8.48
CA ASP A 57 16.61 15.44 -7.11
C ASP A 57 15.43 14.51 -6.85
N TYR A 58 14.61 14.25 -7.86
CA TYR A 58 13.53 13.29 -7.76
C TYR A 58 14.04 11.86 -7.57
N LEU A 59 15.06 11.46 -8.33
CA LEU A 59 15.69 10.15 -8.19
C LEU A 59 16.35 9.99 -6.81
N LYS A 60 17.06 11.00 -6.33
CA LYS A 60 17.64 11.00 -4.97
C LYS A 60 16.56 10.83 -3.90
N TYR A 61 15.43 11.51 -4.05
CA TYR A 61 14.28 11.34 -3.18
C TYR A 61 13.77 9.89 -3.18
N LEU A 62 13.58 9.29 -4.36
CA LEU A 62 13.15 7.90 -4.48
C LEU A 62 14.14 6.92 -3.85
N GLN A 63 15.43 7.11 -4.10
CA GLN A 63 16.50 6.26 -3.57
C GLN A 63 16.71 6.40 -2.05
N SER A 64 16.25 7.49 -1.45
CA SER A 64 16.31 7.68 0.00
C SER A 64 15.37 6.78 0.80
N ILE A 65 14.46 6.07 0.12
CA ILE A 65 13.46 5.21 0.73
C ILE A 65 13.66 3.79 0.22
N SER A 66 13.88 2.82 1.13
CA SER A 66 13.96 1.42 0.74
C SER A 66 12.61 0.90 0.19
N ALA A 67 12.64 -0.03 -0.76
CA ALA A 67 11.44 -0.55 -1.41
C ALA A 67 10.38 -1.02 -0.40
N GLU A 68 10.78 -1.76 0.63
CA GLU A 68 9.91 -2.27 1.69
C GLU A 68 9.16 -1.19 2.48
N LYS A 69 9.68 0.05 2.53
CA LYS A 69 9.06 1.18 3.24
C LYS A 69 8.15 2.01 2.35
N THR A 70 8.19 1.82 1.04
CA THR A 70 7.40 2.61 0.08
C THR A 70 5.95 2.17 -0.02
N HIS A 71 5.62 0.99 0.47
CA HIS A 71 4.27 0.45 0.43
C HIS A 71 3.75 0.08 1.81
N ALA A 72 2.44 0.08 1.96
CA ALA A 72 1.74 -0.36 3.15
C ALA A 72 0.42 -1.04 2.80
N GLY A 73 -0.01 -1.97 3.64
CA GLY A 73 -1.31 -2.62 3.54
C GLY A 73 -2.32 -1.95 4.46
N TYR A 74 -3.47 -1.60 3.91
CA TYR A 74 -4.62 -1.10 4.64
C TYR A 74 -5.75 -2.10 4.47
N PHE A 75 -5.81 -3.05 5.41
CA PHE A 75 -6.76 -4.15 5.45
C PHE A 75 -7.47 -4.18 6.80
N SER A 76 -8.60 -4.87 6.87
CA SER A 76 -9.22 -5.19 8.14
C SER A 76 -8.23 -5.99 9.02
N ILE A 77 -8.31 -5.82 10.32
CA ILE A 77 -7.44 -6.51 11.27
C ILE A 77 -8.25 -7.34 12.27
N ASP A 78 -7.72 -8.49 12.64
CA ASP A 78 -8.30 -9.33 13.67
C ASP A 78 -7.95 -8.84 15.09
N LYS A 79 -8.47 -9.52 16.12
CA LYS A 79 -8.19 -9.21 17.54
C LYS A 79 -6.72 -9.30 17.93
N LYS A 80 -5.90 -10.00 17.11
CA LYS A 80 -4.46 -10.13 17.30
C LYS A 80 -3.67 -9.11 16.50
N GLY A 81 -4.36 -8.16 15.82
CA GLY A 81 -3.73 -7.15 14.95
C GLY A 81 -3.24 -7.67 13.60
N ARG A 82 -3.64 -8.88 13.18
CA ARG A 82 -3.25 -9.45 11.90
C ARG A 82 -4.21 -9.00 10.80
N MET A 83 -3.67 -8.68 9.64
CA MET A 83 -4.45 -8.33 8.45
C MET A 83 -5.26 -9.53 7.97
N ILE A 84 -6.53 -9.32 7.70
CA ILE A 84 -7.48 -10.34 7.24
C ILE A 84 -8.31 -9.82 6.08
N ASN A 85 -8.89 -10.74 5.31
CA ASN A 85 -9.87 -10.40 4.29
C ASN A 85 -11.09 -9.73 4.92
N SER A 86 -11.56 -8.63 4.29
CA SER A 86 -12.78 -7.95 4.73
C SER A 86 -13.98 -8.89 4.61
N LYS A 87 -14.69 -9.10 5.71
CA LYS A 87 -15.94 -9.84 5.72
C LYS A 87 -17.06 -8.93 5.23
N ILE A 88 -17.49 -9.12 3.99
CA ILE A 88 -18.67 -8.43 3.46
C ILE A 88 -19.91 -9.07 4.09
N LYS A 89 -20.26 -8.67 5.28
CA LYS A 89 -21.60 -8.86 5.83
C LYS A 89 -22.27 -7.52 5.95
N ARG A 90 -23.27 -7.32 5.13
CA ARG A 90 -24.09 -6.10 5.05
C ARG A 90 -24.86 -5.77 6.34
N SER A 91 -24.70 -6.46 7.45
CA SER A 91 -25.57 -6.30 8.61
C SER A 91 -24.97 -6.50 10.00
N GLU A 92 -23.70 -6.79 10.18
CA GLU A 92 -23.13 -6.88 11.51
C GLU A 92 -21.75 -6.21 11.56
N THR A 93 -21.73 -4.98 12.06
CA THR A 93 -20.54 -4.36 12.65
C THR A 93 -20.16 -5.17 13.88
N SER A 94 -19.30 -6.18 13.73
CA SER A 94 -18.64 -6.73 14.91
C SER A 94 -17.66 -5.66 15.40
N SER A 95 -17.79 -5.27 16.62
CA SER A 95 -17.00 -4.21 17.28
C SER A 95 -15.49 -4.49 17.40
N ASP A 96 -15.01 -5.55 16.76
CA ASP A 96 -13.65 -6.07 16.89
C ASP A 96 -12.79 -5.94 15.61
N ASP A 97 -13.40 -5.62 14.47
CA ASP A 97 -12.70 -5.41 13.21
C ASP A 97 -12.48 -3.91 12.99
N VAL A 98 -11.23 -3.48 12.93
CA VAL A 98 -10.90 -2.12 12.47
C VAL A 98 -11.03 -2.10 10.96
N ASP A 99 -11.94 -1.29 10.45
CA ASP A 99 -12.12 -1.11 9.02
C ASP A 99 -10.86 -0.48 8.41
N ALA A 100 -10.41 -1.04 7.28
CA ALA A 100 -9.29 -0.50 6.52
C ALA A 100 -9.51 0.97 6.12
N TYR A 101 -10.75 1.34 5.84
CA TYR A 101 -11.13 2.73 5.58
C TYR A 101 -10.84 3.64 6.78
N ASP A 102 -11.19 3.23 8.00
CA ASP A 102 -10.91 4.01 9.21
C ASP A 102 -9.40 4.19 9.43
N LEU A 103 -8.60 3.15 9.15
CA LEU A 103 -7.15 3.24 9.24
C LEU A 103 -6.59 4.28 8.27
N ILE A 104 -7.09 4.32 7.05
CA ILE A 104 -6.69 5.30 6.04
C ILE A 104 -7.09 6.71 6.46
N MET A 105 -8.31 6.89 6.95
CA MET A 105 -8.79 8.19 7.39
C MET A 105 -8.00 8.73 8.59
N LYS A 106 -7.64 7.87 9.55
CA LYS A 106 -6.77 8.22 10.68
C LYS A 106 -5.38 8.64 10.25
N ASN A 107 -4.85 8.04 9.18
CA ASN A 107 -3.51 8.29 8.68
C ASN A 107 -3.47 9.26 7.47
N LYS A 108 -4.59 9.86 7.10
CA LYS A 108 -4.71 10.68 5.90
C LYS A 108 -3.66 11.78 5.82
N GLU A 109 -3.51 12.55 6.86
CA GLU A 109 -2.54 13.66 6.90
C GLU A 109 -1.09 13.14 6.82
N LEU A 110 -0.79 12.07 7.54
CA LEU A 110 0.52 11.44 7.49
C LEU A 110 0.83 10.90 6.09
N LEU A 111 -0.12 10.24 5.44
CA LEU A 111 0.05 9.71 4.09
C LEU A 111 0.37 10.80 3.06
N LEU A 112 -0.09 12.03 3.29
CA LEU A 112 0.13 13.18 2.42
C LEU A 112 1.41 13.95 2.75
N ASP A 113 2.06 13.68 3.88
CA ASP A 113 3.33 14.32 4.25
C ASP A 113 4.41 13.96 3.23
N ARG A 114 5.11 14.99 2.75
CA ARG A 114 6.17 14.84 1.73
C ARG A 114 7.51 14.42 2.31
N ASN A 115 7.69 14.54 3.61
CA ASN A 115 8.94 14.15 4.27
C ASN A 115 9.11 12.62 4.22
N PRO A 116 10.11 12.08 3.50
CA PRO A 116 10.29 10.64 3.36
C PRO A 116 10.65 9.94 4.67
N GLN A 117 11.16 10.68 5.65
CA GLN A 117 11.46 10.13 6.98
C GLN A 117 10.20 9.96 7.83
N LYS A 118 9.21 10.82 7.65
CA LYS A 118 7.93 10.76 8.34
C LYS A 118 6.93 9.87 7.64
N SER A 119 6.87 9.96 6.33
CA SER A 119 5.87 9.26 5.50
C SER A 119 6.49 8.73 4.21
N PRO A 120 7.20 7.61 4.28
CA PRO A 120 7.82 6.98 3.11
C PRO A 120 6.80 6.32 2.17
N VAL A 121 5.60 5.99 2.66
CA VAL A 121 4.57 5.25 1.93
C VAL A 121 4.02 6.07 0.77
N ARG A 122 4.06 5.48 -0.44
CA ARG A 122 3.53 6.03 -1.69
C ARG A 122 2.59 5.07 -2.39
N PHE A 123 2.64 3.81 -2.04
CA PHE A 123 1.84 2.72 -2.62
C PHE A 123 1.02 2.06 -1.51
N ILE A 124 -0.27 1.94 -1.74
CA ILE A 124 -1.20 1.38 -0.77
C ILE A 124 -1.85 0.13 -1.36
N PHE A 125 -1.78 -0.96 -0.63
CA PHE A 125 -2.53 -2.18 -0.94
C PHE A 125 -3.77 -2.26 -0.06
N SER A 126 -4.91 -2.59 -0.65
CA SER A 126 -6.17 -2.75 0.07
C SER A 126 -7.02 -3.86 -0.54
N HIS A 127 -8.01 -4.33 0.20
CA HIS A 127 -8.90 -5.38 -0.29
C HIS A 127 -9.87 -4.84 -1.34
N SER A 128 -10.09 -5.58 -2.42
CA SER A 128 -10.95 -5.17 -3.54
C SER A 128 -12.41 -4.91 -3.13
N ALA A 129 -12.86 -5.48 -2.03
CA ALA A 129 -14.18 -5.23 -1.46
C ALA A 129 -14.35 -3.80 -0.91
N LEU A 130 -13.25 -3.09 -0.66
CA LEU A 130 -13.22 -1.74 -0.06
C LEU A 130 -13.10 -0.62 -1.11
N ARG A 131 -13.45 -0.89 -2.38
CA ARG A 131 -13.35 0.09 -3.47
C ARG A 131 -14.20 1.33 -3.28
N GLU A 132 -15.30 1.21 -2.56
CA GLU A 132 -16.22 2.32 -2.33
C GLU A 132 -15.72 3.20 -1.18
N GLY A 133 -15.81 4.51 -1.34
CA GLY A 133 -15.43 5.47 -0.31
C GLY A 133 -14.00 6.01 -0.37
N TRP A 134 -13.19 5.61 -1.34
CA TRP A 134 -11.88 6.20 -1.57
C TRP A 134 -12.00 7.57 -2.25
N ASP A 135 -12.21 8.58 -1.46
CA ASP A 135 -12.24 9.98 -1.90
C ASP A 135 -11.01 10.71 -1.37
N ASN A 136 -9.85 10.41 -1.96
CA ASN A 136 -8.61 11.12 -1.69
C ASN A 136 -8.13 11.80 -2.97
N PRO A 137 -8.09 13.13 -3.04
CA PRO A 137 -7.70 13.88 -4.24
C PRO A 137 -6.23 13.65 -4.64
N ASN A 138 -5.41 13.05 -3.78
CA ASN A 138 -4.00 12.73 -4.06
C ASN A 138 -3.78 11.26 -4.50
N VAL A 139 -4.84 10.49 -4.65
CA VAL A 139 -4.78 9.18 -5.29
C VAL A 139 -4.98 9.38 -6.79
N PHE A 140 -3.90 9.29 -7.56
CA PHE A 140 -3.92 9.50 -9.01
C PHE A 140 -3.89 8.20 -9.82
N GLN A 141 -3.61 7.10 -9.16
CA GLN A 141 -3.48 5.80 -9.81
C GLN A 141 -4.17 4.73 -8.99
N ILE A 142 -5.09 4.01 -9.64
CA ILE A 142 -5.79 2.87 -9.04
C ILE A 142 -5.57 1.67 -9.95
N CYS A 143 -5.04 0.59 -9.40
CA CYS A 143 -4.82 -0.67 -10.07
C CYS A 143 -5.55 -1.79 -9.34
N THR A 144 -6.21 -2.67 -10.06
CA THR A 144 -6.81 -3.88 -9.49
C THR A 144 -6.03 -5.11 -9.96
N LEU A 145 -5.48 -5.84 -9.02
CA LEU A 145 -4.78 -7.09 -9.24
C LEU A 145 -5.74 -8.24 -8.93
N LYS A 146 -6.18 -8.94 -9.95
CA LYS A 146 -7.02 -10.12 -9.82
C LYS A 146 -6.31 -11.33 -10.39
N GLN A 147 -6.46 -12.46 -9.70
CA GLN A 147 -6.12 -13.72 -10.30
C GLN A 147 -7.16 -14.01 -11.41
N SER A 148 -6.70 -14.12 -12.66
CA SER A 148 -7.59 -14.59 -13.71
C SER A 148 -7.90 -16.06 -13.45
N SER A 149 -9.16 -16.37 -13.17
CA SER A 149 -9.65 -17.74 -13.28
C SER A 149 -9.64 -18.10 -14.76
N SER A 150 -8.69 -18.90 -15.12
CA SER A 150 -8.71 -19.58 -16.44
C SER A 150 -9.82 -20.62 -16.47
#